data_9c2835183977db6ce5293ba9ee88f674
#
_entry.id   9c2835183977db6ce5293ba9ee88f674
#
_cell.length_a   1.000
_cell.length_b   1.000
_cell.length_c   1.000
_cell.angle_alpha   90.00
_cell.angle_beta   90.00
_cell.angle_gamma   90.00
#
_symmetry.space_group_name_H-M   'P 1'
#
loop_
_entity.id
_entity.type
_entity.pdbx_description
1 polymer ?
#
loop_
_entity_poly.entity_id
_entity_poly.type
_entity_poly.pdbx_seq_one_letter_code
_entity_poly.pdbx_strand_id
1 'polypeptide(L)'
;MKLSIKYIVIIVFSLILSFSFEKHSYAIYDPTSKPNNIVGIHILFPSELSEAARLVNSANGDWGYVTIPIQASDKNLIKWQAFMDDARINHLIPILRLATDGDYFSKISWSKPTDGDVLDFANFLNSLNWPTKNRYVVIYNEPNRGDEWGGVPNPAEYAEILSYASDVFKERSDEFFIISAGLDNASINIPGQSVNEYSFMREMDNAVPGIFGKIHGLASHSYPNPGFSQPPSLYGYQGTASFKHEQDLVQNLEGKQLPIFIIETGWTDTKISESVQSAYYKYAFTSVWNDKNIIAVTPFLLRAGMGPFAQFSFIKDGLQKQDKYKTLQALQKNKGEPELNEYPLSKTNPTEKDFPLDKFTKNIEQNYTATVSKATKILMKWLLNI
;
A
#
# COMPACT_ATOMS: atom_id res chain seq x y z
N MET A 1 43.69 -46.78 -22.82
CA MET A 1 43.77 -45.95 -21.60
C MET A 1 42.59 -46.30 -20.71
N LYS A 2 42.77 -47.14 -19.66
CA LYS A 2 41.69 -47.53 -18.75
C LYS A 2 41.50 -46.45 -17.69
N LEU A 3 40.43 -45.68 -17.77
CA LEU A 3 40.07 -44.76 -16.70
C LEU A 3 39.80 -45.57 -15.43
N SER A 4 40.49 -45.27 -14.33
CA SER A 4 40.30 -45.96 -13.06
C SER A 4 38.86 -45.78 -12.58
N ILE A 5 38.20 -46.84 -12.11
CA ILE A 5 36.86 -46.83 -11.53
C ILE A 5 36.69 -45.71 -10.49
N LYS A 6 37.76 -45.34 -9.76
CA LYS A 6 37.77 -44.24 -8.82
C LYS A 6 37.43 -42.85 -9.46
N TYR A 7 37.94 -42.59 -10.66
CA TYR A 7 37.64 -41.33 -11.33
C TYR A 7 36.22 -41.29 -11.88
N ILE A 8 35.69 -42.43 -12.33
CA ILE A 8 34.29 -42.55 -12.76
C ILE A 8 33.33 -42.28 -11.58
N VAL A 9 33.62 -42.85 -10.41
CA VAL A 9 32.81 -42.63 -9.19
C VAL A 9 32.87 -41.18 -8.75
N ILE A 10 34.02 -40.51 -8.79
CA ILE A 10 34.16 -39.10 -8.44
C ILE A 10 33.37 -38.21 -9.42
N ILE A 11 33.43 -38.48 -10.73
CA ILE A 11 32.70 -37.72 -11.75
C ILE A 11 31.18 -37.92 -11.57
N VAL A 12 30.72 -39.15 -11.34
CA VAL A 12 29.29 -39.41 -11.09
C VAL A 12 28.82 -38.76 -9.78
N PHE A 13 29.63 -38.77 -8.72
CA PHE A 13 29.29 -38.10 -7.46
C PHE A 13 29.27 -36.60 -7.58
N SER A 14 30.20 -36.00 -8.35
CA SER A 14 30.19 -34.55 -8.66
C SER A 14 28.98 -34.15 -9.51
N LEU A 15 28.57 -34.95 -10.48
CA LEU A 15 27.37 -34.74 -11.28
C LEU A 15 26.10 -34.86 -10.42
N ILE A 16 26.01 -35.85 -9.53
CA ILE A 16 24.88 -36.00 -8.61
C ILE A 16 24.80 -34.82 -7.63
N LEU A 17 25.93 -34.32 -7.11
CA LEU A 17 26.00 -33.13 -6.27
C LEU A 17 25.58 -31.84 -7.05
N SER A 18 25.89 -31.73 -8.33
CA SER A 18 25.49 -30.61 -9.16
C SER A 18 23.98 -30.56 -9.44
N PHE A 19 23.30 -31.73 -9.47
CA PHE A 19 21.85 -31.80 -9.66
C PHE A 19 21.05 -31.70 -8.34
N SER A 20 21.69 -31.68 -7.19
CA SER A 20 21.00 -31.75 -5.89
C SER A 20 20.66 -30.39 -5.28
N PHE A 21 20.93 -29.28 -5.93
CA PHE A 21 20.76 -27.93 -5.35
C PHE A 21 19.95 -26.95 -6.19
N GLU A 22 19.06 -27.42 -7.04
CA GLU A 22 17.97 -26.56 -7.46
C GLU A 22 16.78 -26.72 -6.50
N LYS A 23 16.92 -26.20 -5.29
CA LYS A 23 15.73 -25.71 -4.58
C LYS A 23 15.23 -24.53 -5.39
N HIS A 24 14.28 -24.75 -6.26
CA HIS A 24 13.41 -23.69 -6.76
C HIS A 24 12.64 -23.16 -5.54
N SER A 25 13.25 -22.27 -4.80
CA SER A 25 12.53 -21.43 -3.86
C SER A 25 11.68 -20.51 -4.74
N TYR A 26 10.42 -20.85 -4.93
CA TYR A 26 9.46 -19.86 -5.38
C TYR A 26 9.40 -18.80 -4.28
N ALA A 27 10.06 -17.69 -4.50
CA ALA A 27 10.27 -16.69 -3.49
C ALA A 27 8.98 -15.98 -3.11
N ILE A 28 8.17 -15.59 -4.11
CA ILE A 28 6.80 -15.12 -3.92
C ILE A 28 5.82 -16.19 -4.43
N TYR A 29 4.65 -16.24 -3.82
CA TYR A 29 3.52 -17.03 -4.35
C TYR A 29 2.49 -16.08 -4.96
N ASP A 30 1.71 -16.59 -5.91
CA ASP A 30 0.58 -15.87 -6.46
C ASP A 30 -0.51 -15.72 -5.39
N PRO A 31 -0.81 -14.49 -4.94
CA PRO A 31 -1.80 -14.26 -3.88
C PRO A 31 -3.23 -14.60 -4.31
N THR A 32 -3.50 -14.81 -5.63
CA THR A 32 -4.80 -15.27 -6.14
C THR A 32 -4.97 -16.78 -6.02
N SER A 33 -3.91 -17.53 -5.73
CA SER A 33 -3.90 -19.00 -5.71
C SER A 33 -4.45 -19.61 -4.41
N LYS A 34 -4.69 -18.80 -3.38
CA LYS A 34 -5.16 -19.23 -2.05
C LYS A 34 -6.39 -18.43 -1.61
N PRO A 35 -7.17 -18.95 -0.64
CA PRO A 35 -8.22 -18.17 -0.01
C PRO A 35 -7.68 -16.85 0.52
N ASN A 36 -8.37 -15.75 0.23
CA ASN A 36 -7.93 -14.41 0.56
C ASN A 36 -9.06 -13.58 1.19
N ASN A 37 -8.72 -12.86 2.27
CA ASN A 37 -9.56 -11.83 2.84
C ASN A 37 -9.19 -10.48 2.20
N ILE A 38 -9.89 -10.09 1.16
CA ILE A 38 -9.59 -8.83 0.46
C ILE A 38 -9.78 -7.56 1.31
N VAL A 39 -10.45 -7.70 2.49
CA VAL A 39 -10.78 -6.54 3.32
C VAL A 39 -9.56 -6.09 4.10
N GLY A 40 -9.25 -4.83 3.96
CA GLY A 40 -8.19 -4.15 4.69
C GLY A 40 -8.63 -2.77 5.15
N ILE A 41 -7.67 -2.02 5.69
CA ILE A 41 -7.83 -0.62 6.10
C ILE A 41 -6.49 0.10 6.02
N HIS A 42 -6.49 1.37 5.60
CA HIS A 42 -5.32 2.21 5.67
C HIS A 42 -5.17 2.78 7.08
N ILE A 43 -3.98 2.70 7.65
CA ILE A 43 -3.60 3.27 8.95
C ILE A 43 -2.42 4.22 8.78
N LEU A 44 -2.26 5.17 9.70
CA LEU A 44 -1.13 6.09 9.69
C LEU A 44 -0.04 5.71 10.72
N PHE A 45 -0.42 4.99 11.77
CA PHE A 45 0.48 4.68 12.88
C PHE A 45 0.40 3.21 13.30
N PRO A 46 1.53 2.58 13.69
CA PRO A 46 1.56 1.22 14.22
C PRO A 46 0.59 0.95 15.38
N SER A 47 0.34 1.95 16.23
CA SER A 47 -0.59 1.85 17.36
C SER A 47 -2.05 1.57 16.98
N GLU A 48 -2.40 1.69 15.70
CA GLU A 48 -3.75 1.43 15.21
C GLU A 48 -3.99 -0.05 14.84
N LEU A 49 -2.94 -0.91 14.82
CA LEU A 49 -3.02 -2.31 14.38
C LEU A 49 -4.12 -3.12 15.08
N SER A 50 -4.21 -3.02 16.40
CA SER A 50 -5.20 -3.78 17.17
C SER A 50 -6.64 -3.41 16.80
N GLU A 51 -6.92 -2.13 16.51
CA GLU A 51 -8.24 -1.69 16.06
C GLU A 51 -8.48 -2.05 14.59
N ALA A 52 -7.45 -1.99 13.75
CA ALA A 52 -7.50 -2.46 12.38
C ALA A 52 -7.89 -3.94 12.32
N ALA A 53 -7.26 -4.80 13.13
CA ALA A 53 -7.57 -6.22 13.21
C ALA A 53 -9.03 -6.49 13.60
N ARG A 54 -9.54 -5.75 14.63
CA ARG A 54 -10.95 -5.85 15.03
C ARG A 54 -11.94 -5.50 13.92
N LEU A 55 -11.52 -4.65 12.98
CA LEU A 55 -12.33 -4.28 11.83
C LEU A 55 -12.20 -5.30 10.70
N VAL A 56 -10.98 -5.59 10.25
CA VAL A 56 -10.78 -6.36 9.02
C VAL A 56 -10.91 -7.87 9.20
N ASN A 57 -10.68 -8.39 10.42
CA ASN A 57 -10.82 -9.80 10.74
C ASN A 57 -12.16 -10.14 11.44
N SER A 58 -13.12 -9.21 11.46
CA SER A 58 -14.48 -9.45 11.98
C SER A 58 -15.31 -10.33 11.02
N ALA A 59 -16.49 -10.78 11.48
CA ALA A 59 -17.51 -11.49 10.69
C ALA A 59 -16.91 -12.67 9.87
N ASN A 60 -16.20 -13.57 10.56
CA ASN A 60 -15.51 -14.74 10.02
C ASN A 60 -14.26 -14.45 9.16
N GLY A 61 -13.84 -13.19 9.04
CA GLY A 61 -12.58 -12.83 8.37
C GLY A 61 -11.36 -13.26 9.18
N ASP A 62 -10.27 -13.47 8.48
CA ASP A 62 -8.94 -13.69 9.06
C ASP A 62 -7.89 -13.22 8.05
N TRP A 63 -6.70 -12.82 8.52
CA TRP A 63 -5.61 -12.35 7.66
C TRP A 63 -6.01 -11.25 6.68
N GLY A 64 -6.69 -10.21 7.20
CA GLY A 64 -6.97 -8.99 6.43
C GLY A 64 -5.73 -8.11 6.27
N TYR A 65 -5.83 -7.07 5.44
CA TYR A 65 -4.71 -6.23 5.08
C TYR A 65 -4.66 -4.91 5.85
N VAL A 66 -3.44 -4.39 6.05
CA VAL A 66 -3.23 -3.02 6.49
C VAL A 66 -2.22 -2.33 5.57
N THR A 67 -2.61 -1.19 4.99
CA THR A 67 -1.67 -0.29 4.32
C THR A 67 -1.18 0.74 5.33
N ILE A 68 0.15 0.94 5.41
CA ILE A 68 0.78 1.94 6.27
C ILE A 68 1.94 2.61 5.55
N PRO A 69 2.05 3.96 5.57
CA PRO A 69 3.22 4.64 5.03
C PRO A 69 4.43 4.49 5.97
N ILE A 70 5.62 4.39 5.36
CA ILE A 70 6.90 4.45 6.05
C ILE A 70 7.75 5.54 5.41
N GLN A 71 8.16 6.54 6.22
CA GLN A 71 8.99 7.65 5.77
C GLN A 71 10.48 7.30 5.78
N ALA A 72 11.25 7.97 4.94
CA ALA A 72 12.69 7.75 4.79
C ALA A 72 13.45 7.94 6.11
N SER A 73 13.05 8.88 6.96
CA SER A 73 13.65 9.11 8.29
C SER A 73 13.12 8.17 9.39
N ASP A 74 12.02 7.45 9.16
CA ASP A 74 11.37 6.59 10.17
C ASP A 74 11.77 5.12 10.03
N LYS A 75 13.08 4.84 10.03
CA LYS A 75 13.63 3.48 9.94
C LYS A 75 14.14 2.98 11.29
N ASN A 76 13.31 3.09 12.33
CA ASN A 76 13.62 2.54 13.66
C ASN A 76 13.33 1.03 13.70
N LEU A 77 14.39 0.23 13.80
CA LEU A 77 14.29 -1.23 13.75
C LEU A 77 13.39 -1.81 14.87
N ILE A 78 13.48 -1.30 16.09
CA ILE A 78 12.69 -1.77 17.23
C ILE A 78 11.20 -1.49 16.98
N LYS A 79 10.87 -0.28 16.55
CA LYS A 79 9.48 0.13 16.24
C LYS A 79 8.88 -0.75 15.14
N TRP A 80 9.59 -0.90 14.04
CA TRP A 80 9.06 -1.61 12.89
C TRP A 80 9.07 -3.13 13.05
N GLN A 81 10.03 -3.70 13.81
CA GLN A 81 9.95 -5.12 14.17
C GLN A 81 8.77 -5.40 15.10
N ALA A 82 8.52 -4.53 16.08
CA ALA A 82 7.33 -4.65 16.93
C ALA A 82 6.03 -4.57 16.10
N PHE A 83 5.96 -3.67 15.11
CA PHE A 83 4.84 -3.60 14.19
C PHE A 83 4.64 -4.91 13.40
N MET A 84 5.71 -5.54 12.90
CA MET A 84 5.62 -6.82 12.19
C MET A 84 5.17 -7.96 13.11
N ASP A 85 5.70 -8.01 14.33
CA ASP A 85 5.33 -9.01 15.33
C ASP A 85 3.84 -8.85 15.75
N ASP A 86 3.40 -7.62 15.97
CA ASP A 86 2.00 -7.30 16.28
C ASP A 86 1.07 -7.61 15.08
N ALA A 87 1.50 -7.35 13.86
CA ALA A 87 0.75 -7.73 12.65
C ALA A 87 0.56 -9.25 12.59
N ARG A 88 1.60 -10.03 12.88
CA ARG A 88 1.52 -11.50 12.94
C ARG A 88 0.58 -11.98 14.05
N ILE A 89 0.69 -11.41 15.26
CA ILE A 89 -0.17 -11.78 16.41
C ILE A 89 -1.65 -11.47 16.12
N ASN A 90 -1.91 -10.38 15.41
CA ASN A 90 -3.26 -9.94 15.08
C ASN A 90 -3.77 -10.49 13.72
N HIS A 91 -3.03 -11.40 13.09
CA HIS A 91 -3.34 -11.96 11.77
C HIS A 91 -3.60 -10.86 10.73
N LEU A 92 -2.65 -9.95 10.57
CA LEU A 92 -2.70 -8.90 9.58
C LEU A 92 -1.57 -9.05 8.57
N ILE A 93 -1.86 -8.73 7.31
CA ILE A 93 -0.90 -8.69 6.22
C ILE A 93 -0.50 -7.24 5.96
N PRO A 94 0.74 -6.83 6.29
CA PRO A 94 1.21 -5.47 6.03
C PRO A 94 1.46 -5.21 4.55
N ILE A 95 1.01 -4.05 4.09
CA ILE A 95 1.40 -3.42 2.83
C ILE A 95 2.13 -2.13 3.20
N LEU A 96 3.46 -2.12 3.06
CA LEU A 96 4.25 -0.93 3.38
C LEU A 96 4.35 -0.03 2.16
N ARG A 97 3.87 1.22 2.28
CA ARG A 97 4.00 2.23 1.25
C ARG A 97 5.18 3.14 1.54
N LEU A 98 6.19 3.13 0.68
CA LEU A 98 7.35 4.00 0.82
C LEU A 98 6.94 5.46 0.68
N ALA A 99 7.52 6.32 1.50
CA ALA A 99 7.35 7.76 1.42
C ALA A 99 8.71 8.47 1.67
N THR A 100 8.95 9.56 0.97
CA THR A 100 10.03 10.46 1.30
C THR A 100 9.70 11.21 2.60
N ASP A 101 10.65 11.98 3.12
CA ASP A 101 10.37 12.80 4.29
C ASP A 101 9.50 13.99 3.92
N GLY A 102 8.50 14.23 4.73
CA GLY A 102 7.54 15.31 4.56
C GLY A 102 6.55 15.34 5.72
N ASP A 103 5.76 16.38 5.76
CA ASP A 103 4.65 16.52 6.70
C ASP A 103 3.34 16.22 5.96
N TYR A 104 2.62 15.18 6.37
CA TYR A 104 1.31 14.79 5.81
C TYR A 104 0.28 15.93 5.76
N PHE A 105 0.47 16.95 6.57
CA PHE A 105 -0.45 18.08 6.71
C PHE A 105 0.14 19.39 6.17
N SER A 106 1.38 19.38 5.69
CA SER A 106 2.05 20.54 5.08
C SER A 106 1.64 20.68 3.61
N LYS A 107 1.73 21.91 3.10
CA LYS A 107 1.59 22.22 1.67
C LYS A 107 2.92 22.17 0.90
N ILE A 108 3.99 21.82 1.57
CA ILE A 108 5.29 21.65 0.93
C ILE A 108 5.23 20.33 0.17
N SER A 109 5.64 20.35 -1.09
CA SER A 109 5.76 19.14 -1.90
C SER A 109 6.65 18.13 -1.21
N TRP A 110 6.25 16.86 -1.28
CA TRP A 110 7.11 15.76 -0.87
C TRP A 110 8.39 15.77 -1.67
N SER A 111 9.50 15.47 -1.03
CA SER A 111 10.79 15.37 -1.72
C SER A 111 10.74 14.25 -2.76
N LYS A 112 11.36 14.49 -3.90
CA LYS A 112 11.54 13.44 -4.89
C LYS A 112 12.52 12.39 -4.34
N PRO A 113 12.21 11.07 -4.44
CA PRO A 113 13.11 10.02 -4.00
C PRO A 113 14.34 9.91 -4.89
N THR A 114 15.41 9.40 -4.32
CA THR A 114 16.65 9.06 -5.00
C THR A 114 16.89 7.55 -5.00
N ASP A 115 17.81 7.05 -5.84
CA ASP A 115 18.27 5.66 -5.80
C ASP A 115 18.82 5.28 -4.40
N GLY A 116 19.45 6.23 -3.72
CA GLY A 116 19.94 6.06 -2.35
C GLY A 116 18.81 5.78 -1.36
N ASP A 117 17.69 6.49 -1.47
CA ASP A 117 16.51 6.26 -0.62
C ASP A 117 15.93 4.86 -0.86
N VAL A 118 15.84 4.43 -2.11
CA VAL A 118 15.36 3.09 -2.49
C VAL A 118 16.27 2.00 -1.92
N LEU A 119 17.58 2.15 -2.08
CA LEU A 119 18.58 1.21 -1.56
C LEU A 119 18.50 1.09 -0.04
N ASP A 120 18.35 2.21 0.65
CA ASP A 120 18.27 2.28 2.10
C ASP A 120 16.97 1.63 2.62
N PHE A 121 15.83 1.86 1.95
CA PHE A 121 14.59 1.15 2.24
C PHE A 121 14.72 -0.35 2.01
N ALA A 122 15.30 -0.81 0.90
CA ALA A 122 15.47 -2.22 0.61
C ALA A 122 16.31 -2.92 1.69
N ASN A 123 17.41 -2.30 2.11
CA ASN A 123 18.25 -2.81 3.19
C ASN A 123 17.49 -2.87 4.52
N PHE A 124 16.79 -1.79 4.88
CA PHE A 124 16.03 -1.71 6.11
C PHE A 124 14.89 -2.73 6.15
N LEU A 125 14.04 -2.78 5.12
CA LEU A 125 12.90 -3.69 5.08
C LEU A 125 13.31 -5.15 5.00
N ASN A 126 14.46 -5.45 4.41
CA ASN A 126 15.04 -6.80 4.42
C ASN A 126 15.55 -7.22 5.79
N SER A 127 15.88 -6.30 6.69
CA SER A 127 16.32 -6.61 8.05
C SER A 127 15.17 -6.99 9.00
N LEU A 128 13.91 -6.77 8.59
CA LEU A 128 12.72 -7.08 9.38
C LEU A 128 12.26 -8.54 9.16
N ASN A 129 11.73 -9.13 10.22
CA ASN A 129 11.00 -10.39 10.14
C ASN A 129 9.54 -10.11 9.76
N TRP A 130 9.15 -10.44 8.56
CA TRP A 130 7.81 -10.23 8.05
C TRP A 130 6.84 -11.35 8.47
N PRO A 131 5.56 -11.05 8.77
CA PRO A 131 4.59 -12.07 9.19
C PRO A 131 4.28 -13.10 8.10
N THR A 132 4.32 -12.67 6.85
CA THR A 132 3.98 -13.50 5.68
C THR A 132 5.16 -13.57 4.71
N LYS A 133 5.20 -14.61 3.89
CA LYS A 133 6.24 -14.81 2.87
C LYS A 133 6.27 -13.68 1.85
N ASN A 134 5.11 -13.32 1.28
CA ASN A 134 5.04 -12.15 0.42
C ASN A 134 5.22 -10.88 1.26
N ARG A 135 6.27 -10.12 0.96
CA ARG A 135 6.62 -8.84 1.59
C ARG A 135 6.12 -7.71 0.68
N TYR A 136 4.89 -7.25 0.93
CA TYR A 136 4.22 -6.28 0.05
C TYR A 136 4.77 -4.87 0.25
N VAL A 137 5.37 -4.31 -0.80
CA VAL A 137 5.95 -2.96 -0.79
C VAL A 137 5.41 -2.15 -1.96
N VAL A 138 4.78 -1.02 -1.66
CA VAL A 138 4.32 -0.03 -2.64
C VAL A 138 5.40 1.03 -2.82
N ILE A 139 5.78 1.28 -4.07
CA ILE A 139 6.88 2.18 -4.40
C ILE A 139 6.34 3.60 -4.56
N TYR A 140 6.32 4.34 -3.46
CA TYR A 140 5.87 5.73 -3.30
C TYR A 140 4.38 5.97 -3.52
N ASN A 141 3.95 7.23 -3.67
CA ASN A 141 2.57 7.68 -3.67
C ASN A 141 2.33 8.71 -4.77
N GLU A 142 1.26 8.57 -5.53
CA GLU A 142 0.70 9.53 -6.49
C GLU A 142 1.73 10.37 -7.30
N PRO A 143 2.76 9.76 -7.91
CA PRO A 143 3.82 10.48 -8.62
C PRO A 143 3.31 11.26 -9.84
N ASN A 144 2.05 11.07 -10.22
CA ASN A 144 1.37 11.84 -11.26
C ASN A 144 0.90 13.22 -10.77
N ARG A 145 1.18 13.56 -9.50
CA ARG A 145 0.96 14.88 -8.90
C ARG A 145 2.30 15.52 -8.53
N GLY A 146 2.46 16.80 -8.82
CA GLY A 146 3.69 17.53 -8.51
C GLY A 146 3.93 17.70 -7.02
N ASP A 147 2.88 17.88 -6.21
CA ASP A 147 3.00 17.97 -4.76
C ASP A 147 3.43 16.66 -4.09
N GLU A 148 3.26 15.54 -4.76
CA GLU A 148 3.75 14.23 -4.33
C GLU A 148 5.11 13.85 -4.94
N TRP A 149 5.61 14.60 -5.94
CA TRP A 149 6.82 14.27 -6.70
C TRP A 149 7.78 15.45 -6.88
N GLY A 150 8.25 16.03 -5.78
CA GLY A 150 9.27 17.11 -5.82
C GLY A 150 8.85 18.39 -6.52
N GLY A 151 7.57 18.65 -6.64
CA GLY A 151 7.00 19.85 -7.26
C GLY A 151 6.53 19.67 -8.70
N VAL A 152 7.04 18.68 -9.45
CA VAL A 152 6.68 18.43 -10.86
C VAL A 152 6.56 16.93 -11.13
N PRO A 153 5.41 16.43 -11.63
CA PRO A 153 5.26 15.02 -11.96
C PRO A 153 6.14 14.67 -13.15
N ASN A 154 6.80 13.50 -13.09
CA ASN A 154 7.65 13.02 -14.19
C ASN A 154 7.51 11.50 -14.34
N PRO A 155 6.74 11.04 -15.33
CA PRO A 155 6.51 9.61 -15.56
C PRO A 155 7.78 8.80 -15.84
N ALA A 156 8.74 9.39 -16.58
CA ALA A 156 10.01 8.72 -16.91
C ALA A 156 10.85 8.49 -15.65
N GLU A 157 11.04 9.52 -14.82
CA GLU A 157 11.77 9.40 -13.57
C GLU A 157 11.12 8.38 -12.62
N TYR A 158 9.79 8.39 -12.50
CA TYR A 158 9.11 7.41 -11.67
C TYR A 158 9.30 5.99 -12.20
N ALA A 159 9.24 5.79 -13.53
CA ALA A 159 9.46 4.48 -14.15
C ALA A 159 10.89 3.97 -13.90
N GLU A 160 11.90 4.84 -13.97
CA GLU A 160 13.29 4.53 -13.64
C GLU A 160 13.44 4.13 -12.17
N ILE A 161 12.88 4.90 -11.23
CA ILE A 161 12.86 4.59 -9.79
C ILE A 161 12.14 3.28 -9.51
N LEU A 162 10.98 3.03 -10.14
CA LEU A 162 10.24 1.78 -9.98
C LEU A 162 11.04 0.57 -10.49
N SER A 163 11.69 0.72 -11.64
CA SER A 163 12.56 -0.31 -12.23
C SER A 163 13.74 -0.62 -11.30
N TYR A 164 14.43 0.41 -10.83
CA TYR A 164 15.54 0.28 -9.89
C TYR A 164 15.10 -0.35 -8.57
N ALA A 165 13.96 0.09 -8.02
CA ALA A 165 13.39 -0.50 -6.82
C ALA A 165 13.10 -1.99 -7.00
N SER A 166 12.49 -2.39 -8.10
CA SER A 166 12.25 -3.81 -8.37
C SER A 166 13.54 -4.62 -8.34
N ASP A 167 14.59 -4.15 -9.02
CA ASP A 167 15.86 -4.85 -9.08
C ASP A 167 16.52 -4.93 -7.67
N VAL A 168 16.62 -3.80 -6.97
CA VAL A 168 17.30 -3.71 -5.67
C VAL A 168 16.58 -4.52 -4.59
N PHE A 169 15.26 -4.47 -4.51
CA PHE A 169 14.51 -5.25 -3.53
C PHE A 169 14.64 -6.75 -3.80
N LYS A 170 14.58 -7.18 -5.06
CA LYS A 170 14.74 -8.58 -5.45
C LYS A 170 16.16 -9.11 -5.18
N GLU A 171 17.20 -8.27 -5.33
CA GLU A 171 18.56 -8.63 -4.93
C GLU A 171 18.70 -8.92 -3.42
N ARG A 172 17.87 -8.32 -2.55
CA ARG A 172 17.87 -8.56 -1.09
C ARG A 172 17.08 -9.81 -0.73
N SER A 173 15.92 -9.99 -1.34
CA SER A 173 15.10 -11.18 -1.12
C SER A 173 14.09 -11.32 -2.25
N ASP A 174 14.01 -12.53 -2.76
CA ASP A 174 12.96 -12.87 -3.71
C ASP A 174 11.54 -12.80 -3.12
N GLU A 175 11.37 -12.73 -1.81
CA GLU A 175 10.08 -12.63 -1.13
C GLU A 175 9.44 -11.23 -1.25
N PHE A 176 10.17 -10.22 -1.73
CA PHE A 176 9.59 -8.90 -1.93
C PHE A 176 8.61 -8.90 -3.11
N PHE A 177 7.38 -8.51 -2.80
CA PHE A 177 6.29 -8.34 -3.75
C PHE A 177 6.15 -6.85 -4.07
N ILE A 178 6.71 -6.45 -5.20
CA ILE A 178 6.79 -5.03 -5.60
C ILE A 178 5.49 -4.60 -6.27
N ILE A 179 4.93 -3.51 -5.78
CA ILE A 179 3.67 -2.92 -6.22
C ILE A 179 3.96 -1.49 -6.68
N SER A 180 3.39 -1.07 -7.82
CA SER A 180 3.50 0.33 -8.28
C SER A 180 2.89 1.31 -7.28
N ALA A 181 3.17 2.61 -7.40
CA ALA A 181 2.36 3.62 -6.74
C ALA A 181 0.91 3.56 -7.24
N GLY A 182 -0.05 3.79 -6.35
CA GLY A 182 -1.39 4.19 -6.76
C GLY A 182 -1.34 5.63 -7.27
N LEU A 183 -2.01 5.90 -8.38
CA LEU A 183 -2.06 7.23 -9.00
C LEU A 183 -3.35 7.95 -8.63
N ASP A 184 -3.30 9.28 -8.54
CA ASP A 184 -4.51 10.09 -8.39
C ASP A 184 -5.38 9.96 -9.65
N ASN A 185 -6.50 9.25 -9.54
CA ASN A 185 -7.44 9.00 -10.63
C ASN A 185 -8.28 10.24 -11.01
N ALA A 186 -8.21 11.32 -10.22
CA ALA A 186 -8.87 12.59 -10.53
C ALA A 186 -7.99 13.55 -11.32
N SER A 187 -6.67 13.33 -11.35
CA SER A 187 -5.73 14.21 -12.02
C SER A 187 -6.00 14.32 -13.51
N ILE A 188 -5.95 15.54 -14.00
CA ILE A 188 -5.95 15.90 -15.42
C ILE A 188 -4.57 16.41 -15.84
N ASN A 189 -4.31 16.50 -17.13
CA ASN A 189 -3.04 17.03 -17.64
C ASN A 189 -2.97 18.54 -17.41
N ILE A 190 -2.19 18.98 -16.41
CA ILE A 190 -1.86 20.38 -16.13
C ILE A 190 -0.33 20.51 -16.13
N PRO A 191 0.28 21.21 -17.13
CA PRO A 191 1.73 21.31 -17.23
C PRO A 191 2.41 21.73 -15.91
N GLY A 192 3.38 20.94 -15.46
CA GLY A 192 4.14 21.17 -14.23
C GLY A 192 3.37 20.91 -12.92
N GLN A 193 2.09 20.50 -12.95
CA GLN A 193 1.29 20.28 -11.75
C GLN A 193 0.78 18.83 -11.63
N SER A 194 0.17 18.31 -12.69
CA SER A 194 -0.39 16.97 -12.69
C SER A 194 -0.43 16.35 -14.08
N VAL A 195 -0.40 15.03 -14.12
CA VAL A 195 -0.58 14.22 -15.34
C VAL A 195 -1.74 13.27 -15.11
N ASN A 196 -2.60 13.14 -16.12
CA ASN A 196 -3.68 12.17 -16.09
C ASN A 196 -3.11 10.76 -15.88
N GLU A 197 -3.74 9.96 -15.03
CA GLU A 197 -3.32 8.62 -14.63
C GLU A 197 -2.92 7.74 -15.83
N TYR A 198 -3.79 7.60 -16.81
CA TYR A 198 -3.57 6.72 -17.96
C TYR A 198 -2.50 7.25 -18.92
N SER A 199 -2.36 8.58 -19.01
CA SER A 199 -1.26 9.21 -19.74
C SER A 199 0.06 8.93 -19.03
N PHE A 200 0.07 9.07 -17.71
CA PHE A 200 1.24 8.79 -16.87
C PHE A 200 1.72 7.34 -17.04
N MET A 201 0.81 6.37 -16.97
CA MET A 201 1.14 4.94 -17.16
C MET A 201 1.72 4.65 -18.56
N ARG A 202 1.15 5.25 -19.61
CA ARG A 202 1.71 5.08 -20.99
C ARG A 202 3.10 5.70 -21.12
N GLU A 203 3.29 6.87 -20.51
CA GLU A 203 4.60 7.55 -20.55
C GLU A 203 5.64 6.80 -19.72
N MET A 204 5.26 6.12 -18.63
CA MET A 204 6.12 5.19 -17.89
C MET A 204 6.62 4.06 -18.80
N ASP A 205 5.71 3.39 -19.51
CA ASP A 205 6.06 2.28 -20.41
C ASP A 205 6.88 2.75 -21.62
N ASN A 206 6.59 3.94 -22.16
CA ASN A 206 7.39 4.54 -23.23
C ASN A 206 8.83 4.83 -22.78
N ALA A 207 9.04 5.28 -21.55
CA ALA A 207 10.34 5.62 -20.99
C ALA A 207 11.15 4.36 -20.61
N VAL A 208 10.48 3.39 -19.99
CA VAL A 208 11.06 2.11 -19.56
C VAL A 208 10.19 0.99 -20.11
N PRO A 209 10.38 0.56 -21.37
CA PRO A 209 9.56 -0.48 -21.98
C PRO A 209 9.53 -1.77 -21.16
N GLY A 210 8.34 -2.28 -20.89
CA GLY A 210 8.14 -3.47 -20.07
C GLY A 210 8.18 -3.22 -18.57
N ILE A 211 8.03 -1.97 -18.10
CA ILE A 211 8.10 -1.62 -16.67
C ILE A 211 7.08 -2.38 -15.82
N PHE A 212 5.86 -2.57 -16.33
CA PHE A 212 4.85 -3.35 -15.62
C PHE A 212 5.17 -4.85 -15.57
N GLY A 213 6.04 -5.33 -16.48
CA GLY A 213 6.61 -6.67 -16.44
C GLY A 213 7.58 -6.90 -15.29
N LYS A 214 8.21 -5.86 -14.78
CA LYS A 214 9.19 -5.91 -13.68
C LYS A 214 8.54 -5.98 -12.29
N ILE A 215 7.25 -5.63 -12.16
CA ILE A 215 6.53 -5.58 -10.88
C ILE A 215 5.57 -6.77 -10.73
N HIS A 216 5.05 -6.95 -9.50
CA HIS A 216 4.23 -8.10 -9.13
C HIS A 216 2.76 -7.73 -8.92
N GLY A 217 2.46 -6.46 -8.65
CA GLY A 217 1.10 -5.97 -8.44
C GLY A 217 0.94 -4.51 -8.87
N LEU A 218 -0.29 -4.13 -9.11
CA LEU A 218 -0.67 -2.77 -9.48
C LEU A 218 -1.47 -2.15 -8.33
N ALA A 219 -0.99 -1.03 -7.78
CA ALA A 219 -1.78 -0.27 -6.83
C ALA A 219 -2.74 0.65 -7.56
N SER A 220 -3.94 0.82 -7.00
CA SER A 220 -4.96 1.72 -7.49
C SER A 220 -5.47 2.62 -6.37
N HIS A 221 -5.65 3.91 -6.69
CA HIS A 221 -6.38 4.86 -5.86
C HIS A 221 -7.77 5.07 -6.46
N SER A 222 -8.61 4.02 -6.38
CA SER A 222 -9.95 3.98 -6.95
C SER A 222 -10.95 4.85 -6.17
N TYR A 223 -10.70 6.16 -6.10
CA TYR A 223 -11.59 7.09 -5.42
C TYR A 223 -12.84 7.42 -6.27
N PRO A 224 -14.01 7.61 -5.64
CA PRO A 224 -15.26 7.94 -6.30
C PRO A 224 -15.33 9.42 -6.70
N ASN A 225 -14.55 9.82 -7.67
CA ASN A 225 -14.45 11.20 -8.16
C ASN A 225 -15.54 11.54 -9.22
N PRO A 226 -15.90 12.82 -9.38
CA PRO A 226 -15.31 13.98 -8.73
C PRO A 226 -15.72 14.17 -7.26
N GLY A 227 -14.73 14.63 -6.48
CA GLY A 227 -14.96 15.10 -5.12
C GLY A 227 -15.32 14.01 -4.12
N PHE A 228 -14.86 12.81 -4.31
CA PHE A 228 -15.02 11.64 -3.41
C PHE A 228 -16.49 11.35 -3.06
N SER A 229 -17.41 11.52 -4.02
CA SER A 229 -18.84 11.52 -3.71
C SER A 229 -19.70 10.68 -4.65
N GLN A 230 -19.13 10.17 -5.74
CA GLN A 230 -19.91 9.42 -6.73
C GLN A 230 -20.36 8.06 -6.19
N PRO A 231 -21.56 7.58 -6.58
CA PRO A 231 -22.02 6.26 -6.20
C PRO A 231 -21.12 5.16 -6.82
N PRO A 232 -20.85 4.07 -6.09
CA PRO A 232 -19.98 2.99 -6.56
C PRO A 232 -20.49 2.22 -7.77
N SER A 233 -21.77 2.41 -8.14
CA SER A 233 -22.36 1.82 -9.35
C SER A 233 -21.97 2.56 -10.63
N LEU A 234 -21.33 3.72 -10.55
CA LEU A 234 -20.83 4.42 -11.73
C LEU A 234 -19.47 3.86 -12.13
N TYR A 235 -19.47 3.14 -13.23
CA TYR A 235 -18.25 2.59 -13.83
C TYR A 235 -17.59 3.65 -14.70
N GLY A 236 -16.45 4.17 -14.29
CA GLY A 236 -15.74 5.20 -15.02
C GLY A 236 -14.25 5.26 -14.62
N TYR A 237 -13.49 5.97 -15.43
CA TYR A 237 -12.05 6.16 -15.24
C TYR A 237 -11.67 6.82 -13.92
N GLN A 238 -12.57 7.59 -13.33
CA GLN A 238 -12.37 8.31 -12.08
C GLN A 238 -13.27 7.80 -10.96
N GLY A 239 -13.69 6.53 -11.01
CA GLY A 239 -14.60 5.91 -10.07
C GLY A 239 -13.97 4.82 -9.24
N THR A 240 -14.79 4.17 -8.41
CA THR A 240 -14.38 3.03 -7.59
C THR A 240 -14.00 1.78 -8.41
N ALA A 241 -14.26 1.80 -9.72
CA ALA A 241 -13.89 0.76 -10.67
C ALA A 241 -12.73 1.16 -11.60
N SER A 242 -12.01 2.27 -11.33
CA SER A 242 -10.87 2.73 -12.15
C SER A 242 -9.81 1.65 -12.32
N PHE A 243 -9.58 0.83 -11.29
CA PHE A 243 -8.64 -0.30 -11.34
C PHE A 243 -8.82 -1.23 -12.56
N LYS A 244 -10.05 -1.36 -13.09
CA LYS A 244 -10.30 -2.18 -14.28
C LYS A 244 -9.68 -1.57 -15.52
N HIS A 245 -9.76 -0.25 -15.65
CA HIS A 245 -9.16 0.47 -16.77
C HIS A 245 -7.63 0.50 -16.68
N GLU A 246 -7.08 0.59 -15.47
CA GLU A 246 -5.65 0.46 -15.20
C GLU A 246 -5.15 -0.94 -15.62
N GLN A 247 -5.90 -1.99 -15.23
CA GLN A 247 -5.61 -3.38 -15.57
C GLN A 247 -5.69 -3.64 -17.07
N ASP A 248 -6.73 -3.12 -17.73
CA ASP A 248 -6.92 -3.21 -19.19
C ASP A 248 -5.76 -2.49 -19.92
N LEU A 249 -5.31 -1.35 -19.40
CA LEU A 249 -4.17 -0.65 -19.98
C LEU A 249 -2.89 -1.49 -19.89
N VAL A 250 -2.57 -2.05 -18.72
CA VAL A 250 -1.39 -2.92 -18.55
C VAL A 250 -1.50 -4.17 -19.44
N GLN A 251 -2.68 -4.77 -19.53
CA GLN A 251 -2.93 -5.90 -20.43
C GLN A 251 -2.66 -5.53 -21.89
N ASN A 252 -3.04 -4.32 -22.32
CA ASN A 252 -2.80 -3.85 -23.68
C ASN A 252 -1.33 -3.52 -23.96
N LEU A 253 -0.59 -3.03 -22.97
CA LEU A 253 0.82 -2.68 -23.09
C LEU A 253 1.73 -3.92 -23.09
N GLU A 254 1.48 -4.87 -22.18
CA GLU A 254 2.42 -5.96 -21.90
C GLU A 254 1.85 -7.37 -22.05
N GLY A 255 0.57 -7.50 -22.41
CA GLY A 255 -0.06 -8.82 -22.63
C GLY A 255 -0.29 -9.64 -21.34
N LYS A 256 -0.18 -9.03 -20.14
CA LYS A 256 -0.39 -9.70 -18.86
C LYS A 256 -1.30 -8.91 -17.93
N GLN A 257 -2.00 -9.62 -17.06
CA GLN A 257 -2.73 -9.02 -15.94
C GLN A 257 -1.90 -9.08 -14.68
N LEU A 258 -1.89 -7.98 -13.92
CA LEU A 258 -1.29 -7.92 -12.59
C LEU A 258 -2.38 -8.01 -11.52
N PRO A 259 -2.10 -8.64 -10.36
CA PRO A 259 -2.95 -8.53 -9.18
C PRO A 259 -3.15 -7.08 -8.78
N ILE A 260 -4.37 -6.72 -8.35
CA ILE A 260 -4.78 -5.36 -7.98
C ILE A 260 -4.78 -5.17 -6.47
N PHE A 261 -4.20 -4.07 -6.03
CA PHE A 261 -4.24 -3.59 -4.66
C PHE A 261 -4.89 -2.21 -4.63
N ILE A 262 -6.16 -2.12 -4.24
CA ILE A 262 -6.83 -0.84 -4.02
C ILE A 262 -6.38 -0.33 -2.65
N ILE A 263 -5.27 0.42 -2.63
CA ILE A 263 -4.62 0.83 -1.38
C ILE A 263 -5.16 2.12 -0.80
N GLU A 264 -5.89 2.89 -1.61
CA GLU A 264 -6.67 4.05 -1.16
C GLU A 264 -8.00 4.14 -1.93
N THR A 265 -9.06 4.36 -1.18
CA THR A 265 -10.42 4.64 -1.69
C THR A 265 -11.29 5.14 -0.55
N GLY A 266 -12.39 5.79 -0.85
CA GLY A 266 -13.33 6.19 0.18
C GLY A 266 -14.20 7.39 -0.19
N TRP A 267 -15.22 7.60 0.59
CA TRP A 267 -16.18 8.69 0.44
C TRP A 267 -16.02 9.72 1.54
N THR A 268 -16.14 10.98 1.15
CA THR A 268 -16.09 12.11 2.10
C THR A 268 -17.40 12.28 2.86
N ASP A 269 -17.31 12.58 4.17
CA ASP A 269 -18.47 12.93 4.99
C ASP A 269 -18.92 14.39 4.83
N THR A 270 -18.16 15.20 4.10
CA THR A 270 -18.52 16.58 3.81
C THR A 270 -19.58 16.73 2.72
N LYS A 271 -19.78 15.69 1.89
CA LYS A 271 -20.73 15.71 0.77
C LYS A 271 -21.79 14.61 0.87
N ILE A 272 -21.51 13.53 1.59
CA ILE A 272 -22.38 12.35 1.64
C ILE A 272 -22.60 11.97 3.10
N SER A 273 -23.86 11.71 3.47
CA SER A 273 -24.19 11.27 4.84
C SER A 273 -23.57 9.91 5.17
N GLU A 274 -23.35 9.65 6.46
CA GLU A 274 -22.80 8.38 6.94
C GLU A 274 -23.62 7.15 6.49
N SER A 275 -24.95 7.27 6.44
CA SER A 275 -25.82 6.18 5.98
C SER A 275 -25.62 5.86 4.50
N VAL A 276 -25.42 6.89 3.66
CA VAL A 276 -25.13 6.70 2.24
C VAL A 276 -23.73 6.14 2.04
N GLN A 277 -22.71 6.63 2.78
CA GLN A 277 -21.37 6.04 2.76
C GLN A 277 -21.40 4.55 3.12
N SER A 278 -22.13 4.20 4.17
CA SER A 278 -22.34 2.81 4.61
C SER A 278 -22.92 1.93 3.52
N ALA A 279 -23.96 2.42 2.84
CA ALA A 279 -24.56 1.71 1.71
C ALA A 279 -23.57 1.56 0.54
N TYR A 280 -22.78 2.60 0.28
CA TYR A 280 -21.77 2.61 -0.78
C TYR A 280 -20.62 1.62 -0.50
N TYR A 281 -20.09 1.58 0.72
CA TYR A 281 -19.07 0.59 1.10
C TYR A 281 -19.62 -0.83 0.98
N LYS A 282 -20.85 -1.07 1.47
CA LYS A 282 -21.47 -2.39 1.33
C LYS A 282 -21.57 -2.80 -0.14
N TYR A 283 -22.10 -1.93 -1.00
CA TYR A 283 -22.25 -2.22 -2.43
C TYR A 283 -20.88 -2.41 -3.10
N ALA A 284 -19.90 -1.57 -2.79
CA ALA A 284 -18.58 -1.66 -3.39
C ALA A 284 -17.91 -3.01 -3.08
N PHE A 285 -17.88 -3.44 -1.81
CA PHE A 285 -17.29 -4.72 -1.42
C PHE A 285 -18.06 -5.94 -1.94
N THR A 286 -19.37 -5.85 -2.06
CA THR A 286 -20.20 -7.00 -2.52
C THR A 286 -20.34 -7.09 -4.04
N SER A 287 -20.02 -6.04 -4.78
CA SER A 287 -20.25 -5.96 -6.22
C SER A 287 -19.05 -5.46 -7.01
N VAL A 288 -18.56 -4.21 -6.74
CA VAL A 288 -17.52 -3.58 -7.55
C VAL A 288 -16.16 -4.24 -7.33
N TRP A 289 -15.81 -4.45 -6.04
CA TRP A 289 -14.53 -5.03 -5.60
C TRP A 289 -14.61 -6.55 -5.38
N ASN A 290 -15.73 -7.18 -5.67
CA ASN A 290 -15.85 -8.64 -5.70
C ASN A 290 -15.28 -9.18 -7.03
N ASP A 291 -13.98 -9.01 -7.21
CA ASP A 291 -13.23 -9.40 -8.40
C ASP A 291 -12.03 -10.26 -7.97
N LYS A 292 -11.84 -11.39 -8.67
CA LYS A 292 -10.80 -12.37 -8.33
C LYS A 292 -9.36 -11.83 -8.43
N ASN A 293 -9.14 -10.76 -9.19
CA ASN A 293 -7.84 -10.15 -9.37
C ASN A 293 -7.52 -9.12 -8.27
N ILE A 294 -8.51 -8.75 -7.44
CA ILE A 294 -8.29 -7.85 -6.30
C ILE A 294 -7.76 -8.65 -5.12
N ILE A 295 -6.58 -8.27 -4.66
CA ILE A 295 -5.92 -8.88 -3.50
C ILE A 295 -6.29 -8.16 -2.22
N ALA A 296 -6.28 -6.83 -2.23
CA ALA A 296 -6.58 -6.02 -1.06
C ALA A 296 -7.38 -4.78 -1.45
N VAL A 297 -8.30 -4.40 -0.55
CA VAL A 297 -8.96 -3.10 -0.57
C VAL A 297 -8.76 -2.48 0.81
N THR A 298 -7.98 -1.41 0.89
CA THR A 298 -7.68 -0.70 2.14
C THR A 298 -8.25 0.71 2.10
N PRO A 299 -9.55 0.89 2.46
CA PRO A 299 -10.15 2.21 2.49
C PRO A 299 -9.35 3.20 3.32
N PHE A 300 -9.25 4.42 2.84
CA PHE A 300 -8.62 5.54 3.51
C PHE A 300 -9.66 6.19 4.44
N LEU A 301 -9.44 6.37 5.76
CA LEU A 301 -8.43 5.71 6.58
C LEU A 301 -9.04 5.43 7.97
N LEU A 302 -8.41 4.57 8.77
CA LEU A 302 -8.99 4.16 10.07
C LEU A 302 -9.19 5.36 10.98
N ARG A 303 -8.16 6.20 11.18
CA ARG A 303 -8.22 7.40 12.01
C ARG A 303 -7.29 8.48 11.49
N ALA A 304 -7.82 9.68 11.28
CA ALA A 304 -7.03 10.84 10.84
C ALA A 304 -6.81 11.91 11.91
N GLY A 305 -7.49 11.83 13.04
CA GLY A 305 -7.55 12.94 13.97
C GLY A 305 -8.22 14.17 13.34
N MET A 306 -7.65 15.35 13.57
CA MET A 306 -8.08 16.60 12.89
C MET A 306 -7.29 16.79 11.60
N GLY A 307 -7.80 17.60 10.68
CA GLY A 307 -7.11 17.93 9.43
C GLY A 307 -7.87 17.52 8.17
N PRO A 308 -7.24 17.64 7.00
CA PRO A 308 -7.91 17.42 5.71
C PRO A 308 -8.41 16.00 5.51
N PHE A 309 -7.78 15.03 6.18
CA PHE A 309 -8.15 13.61 6.07
C PHE A 309 -9.25 13.18 7.05
N ALA A 310 -9.62 14.02 8.03
CA ALA A 310 -10.66 13.70 9.01
C ALA A 310 -12.00 13.31 8.36
N GLN A 311 -12.30 13.88 7.20
CA GLN A 311 -13.50 13.58 6.42
C GLN A 311 -13.60 12.11 5.94
N PHE A 312 -12.50 11.38 5.95
CA PHE A 312 -12.47 9.97 5.55
C PHE A 312 -12.43 9.01 6.74
N SER A 313 -12.20 9.51 7.95
CA SER A 313 -12.01 8.67 9.15
C SER A 313 -13.17 7.72 9.41
N PHE A 314 -12.82 6.46 9.67
CA PHE A 314 -13.74 5.43 10.15
C PHE A 314 -14.00 5.56 11.66
N ILE A 315 -13.02 6.10 12.39
CA ILE A 315 -13.09 6.41 13.81
C ILE A 315 -12.74 7.88 14.00
N LYS A 316 -13.68 8.66 14.51
CA LYS A 316 -13.50 10.08 14.83
C LYS A 316 -13.01 10.28 16.27
N ASP A 317 -12.78 11.54 16.63
CA ASP A 317 -12.38 11.94 17.97
C ASP A 317 -13.27 11.32 19.06
N GLY A 318 -12.70 11.05 20.24
CA GLY A 318 -13.39 10.34 21.31
C GLY A 318 -13.67 8.87 21.02
N LEU A 319 -12.98 8.26 20.04
CA LEU A 319 -13.14 6.86 19.64
C LEU A 319 -14.53 6.54 19.06
N GLN A 320 -15.25 7.53 18.53
CA GLN A 320 -16.57 7.33 17.93
C GLN A 320 -16.45 6.58 16.60
N LYS A 321 -16.89 5.32 16.59
CA LYS A 321 -16.99 4.49 15.37
C LYS A 321 -18.15 4.96 14.50
N GLN A 322 -17.83 5.35 13.26
CA GLN A 322 -18.81 5.79 12.28
C GLN A 322 -19.64 4.61 11.74
N ASP A 323 -20.75 4.88 11.10
CA ASP A 323 -21.60 3.82 10.56
C ASP A 323 -20.92 3.01 9.45
N LYS A 324 -20.04 3.63 8.66
CA LYS A 324 -19.17 2.92 7.70
C LYS A 324 -18.23 1.91 8.39
N TYR A 325 -17.73 2.20 9.60
CA TYR A 325 -16.95 1.25 10.40
C TYR A 325 -17.82 0.03 10.76
N LYS A 326 -19.01 0.25 11.31
CA LYS A 326 -19.94 -0.81 11.69
C LYS A 326 -20.36 -1.66 10.48
N THR A 327 -20.57 -1.00 9.33
CA THR A 327 -20.90 -1.68 8.08
C THR A 327 -19.74 -2.58 7.63
N LEU A 328 -18.52 -2.09 7.61
CA LEU A 328 -17.36 -2.89 7.22
C LEU A 328 -17.10 -4.02 8.24
N GLN A 329 -17.32 -3.75 9.52
CA GLN A 329 -17.24 -4.76 10.59
C GLN A 329 -18.26 -5.88 10.41
N ALA A 330 -19.49 -5.57 10.01
CA ALA A 330 -20.57 -6.53 9.81
C ALA A 330 -20.51 -7.26 8.46
N LEU A 331 -19.70 -6.78 7.52
CA LEU A 331 -19.55 -7.39 6.20
C LEU A 331 -18.98 -8.80 6.34
N GLN A 332 -19.65 -9.79 5.73
CA GLN A 332 -19.15 -11.16 5.66
C GLN A 332 -17.83 -11.19 4.88
N LYS A 333 -16.80 -11.80 5.45
CA LYS A 333 -15.45 -11.89 4.90
C LYS A 333 -15.03 -13.33 4.69
N ASN A 334 -14.05 -13.53 3.84
CA ASN A 334 -13.36 -14.81 3.72
C ASN A 334 -12.24 -14.90 4.79
N LYS A 335 -11.83 -16.12 5.10
CA LYS A 335 -10.57 -16.35 5.81
C LYS A 335 -9.45 -16.32 4.80
N GLY A 336 -8.44 -15.50 5.05
CA GLY A 336 -7.20 -15.55 4.30
C GLY A 336 -6.31 -16.70 4.79
N GLU A 337 -5.56 -17.28 3.87
CA GLU A 337 -4.59 -18.35 4.15
C GLU A 337 -3.22 -18.01 3.56
N PRO A 338 -2.56 -16.92 4.03
CA PRO A 338 -1.24 -16.56 3.53
C PRO A 338 -0.18 -17.60 3.92
N GLU A 339 0.89 -17.69 3.15
CA GLU A 339 2.08 -18.41 3.59
C GLU A 339 2.82 -17.59 4.64
N LEU A 340 3.05 -18.20 5.81
CA LEU A 340 3.67 -17.54 6.95
C LEU A 340 5.18 -17.76 6.95
N ASN A 341 5.91 -16.76 7.44
CA ASN A 341 7.33 -16.92 7.76
C ASN A 341 7.49 -17.53 9.15
N GLU A 342 8.40 -18.51 9.26
CA GLU A 342 8.75 -19.13 10.53
C GLU A 342 9.89 -18.35 11.21
N TYR A 343 9.57 -17.56 12.21
CA TYR A 343 10.54 -16.91 13.09
C TYR A 343 9.98 -16.81 14.52
N PRO A 344 10.85 -16.84 15.56
CA PRO A 344 10.39 -16.64 16.93
C PRO A 344 9.90 -15.18 17.10
N LEU A 345 8.71 -15.00 17.67
CA LEU A 345 8.23 -13.67 18.03
C LEU A 345 9.16 -13.05 19.07
N SER A 346 9.46 -11.77 18.94
CA SER A 346 10.22 -11.03 19.94
C SER A 346 9.50 -11.10 21.29
N LYS A 347 10.21 -11.48 22.35
CA LYS A 347 9.65 -11.55 23.71
C LYS A 347 9.50 -10.18 24.38
N THR A 348 9.92 -9.12 23.70
CA THR A 348 9.78 -7.76 24.18
C THR A 348 8.41 -7.23 23.76
N ASN A 349 7.40 -7.36 24.65
CA ASN A 349 6.27 -6.45 24.59
C ASN A 349 6.81 -5.05 24.93
N PRO A 350 6.89 -4.11 23.97
CA PRO A 350 7.14 -2.72 24.32
C PRO A 350 5.98 -2.29 25.22
N THR A 351 6.28 -1.93 26.45
CA THR A 351 5.27 -1.39 27.35
C THR A 351 4.89 0.00 26.81
N GLU A 352 3.64 0.40 27.02
CA GLU A 352 3.09 1.72 26.66
C GLU A 352 3.97 2.91 27.13
N LYS A 353 4.89 2.66 28.07
CA LYS A 353 5.89 3.62 28.57
C LYS A 353 7.03 3.93 27.59
N ASP A 354 7.28 3.07 26.62
CA ASP A 354 8.37 3.23 25.65
C ASP A 354 7.97 4.12 24.45
N PHE A 355 6.69 4.45 24.32
CA PHE A 355 6.16 5.37 23.33
C PHE A 355 5.49 6.56 24.03
N PRO A 356 6.17 7.71 24.20
CA PRO A 356 5.55 8.89 24.78
C PRO A 356 4.56 9.52 23.81
N LEU A 357 3.37 8.91 23.68
CA LEU A 357 2.19 9.43 22.96
C LEU A 357 1.89 10.87 23.37
N ASP A 358 2.10 11.20 24.66
CA ASP A 358 1.85 12.54 25.22
C ASP A 358 2.74 13.64 24.64
N LYS A 359 3.94 13.32 24.17
CA LYS A 359 4.81 14.34 23.53
C LYS A 359 4.48 14.57 22.08
N PHE A 360 4.01 13.53 21.38
CA PHE A 360 3.64 13.64 19.96
C PHE A 360 2.31 14.36 19.79
N THR A 361 1.29 14.01 20.59
CA THR A 361 -0.01 14.68 20.58
C THR A 361 0.08 16.12 21.03
N LYS A 362 0.84 16.46 22.06
CA LYS A 362 1.05 17.85 22.51
C LYS A 362 1.80 18.71 21.50
N ASN A 363 2.80 18.19 20.81
CA ASN A 363 3.49 18.92 19.74
C ASN A 363 2.60 19.11 18.51
N ILE A 364 1.77 18.12 18.18
CA ILE A 364 0.77 18.25 17.11
C ILE A 364 -0.26 19.31 17.51
N GLU A 365 -0.81 19.30 18.71
CA GLU A 365 -1.78 20.27 19.16
C GLU A 365 -1.24 21.72 19.22
N GLN A 366 0.00 21.93 19.68
CA GLN A 366 0.59 23.26 19.80
C GLN A 366 1.03 23.86 18.46
N ASN A 367 1.52 23.08 17.53
CA ASN A 367 1.85 23.54 16.17
C ASN A 367 0.59 23.69 15.30
N TYR A 368 -0.45 22.92 15.60
CA TYR A 368 -1.67 22.85 14.82
C TYR A 368 -2.53 24.10 14.96
N THR A 369 -2.68 24.65 16.16
CA THR A 369 -3.53 25.86 16.41
C THR A 369 -3.01 27.11 15.72
N ALA A 370 -1.70 27.25 15.50
CA ALA A 370 -1.13 28.41 14.80
C ALA A 370 -1.21 28.30 13.27
N THR A 371 -1.15 27.10 12.71
CA THR A 371 -1.06 26.85 11.26
C THR A 371 -2.42 26.63 10.60
N VAL A 372 -3.39 26.07 11.33
CA VAL A 372 -4.70 25.65 10.81
C VAL A 372 -5.55 26.82 10.30
N SER A 373 -5.50 28.00 10.95
CA SER A 373 -6.36 29.13 10.54
C SER A 373 -6.03 29.66 9.13
N LYS A 374 -4.79 29.53 8.70
CA LYS A 374 -4.32 29.99 7.38
C LYS A 374 -4.37 28.88 6.31
N ALA A 375 -4.06 27.65 6.69
CA ALA A 375 -4.03 26.49 5.78
C ALA A 375 -5.44 26.04 5.38
N THR A 376 -6.39 26.03 6.31
CA THR A 376 -7.78 25.65 6.04
C THR A 376 -8.44 26.56 5.00
N LYS A 377 -8.17 27.87 5.05
CA LYS A 377 -8.73 28.82 4.08
C LYS A 377 -8.22 28.63 2.65
N ILE A 378 -7.00 28.18 2.48
CA ILE A 378 -6.38 28.02 1.15
C ILE A 378 -6.74 26.65 0.57
N LEU A 379 -6.82 25.60 1.42
CA LEU A 379 -7.26 24.26 1.01
C LEU A 379 -8.74 24.28 0.59
N MET A 380 -9.57 25.01 1.32
CA MET A 380 -10.98 25.21 0.96
C MET A 380 -11.12 25.97 -0.37
N LYS A 381 -10.24 26.93 -0.66
CA LYS A 381 -10.22 27.59 -1.98
C LYS A 381 -9.87 26.63 -3.11
N TRP A 382 -8.93 25.72 -2.89
CA TRP A 382 -8.51 24.73 -3.88
C TRP A 382 -9.57 23.62 -4.08
N LEU A 383 -10.16 23.11 -2.98
CA LEU A 383 -11.21 22.08 -3.04
C LEU A 383 -12.54 22.58 -3.62
N LEU A 384 -12.83 23.88 -3.51
CA LEU A 384 -14.09 24.46 -3.95
C LEU A 384 -13.98 25.22 -5.29
N ASN A 385 -12.78 25.26 -5.89
CA ASN A 385 -12.52 26.02 -7.13
C ASN A 385 -12.99 27.50 -7.07
N ILE A 386 -12.79 28.17 -5.95
CA ILE A 386 -13.16 29.59 -5.74
C ILE A 386 -11.89 30.42 -5.58
#